data_1da717025bffdcec0cc930cbdabed6c9
#
_entry.id   1da717025bffdcec0cc930cbdabed6c9
#
_cell.length_a   1.000
_cell.length_b   1.000
_cell.length_c   1.000
_cell.angle_alpha   90.00
_cell.angle_beta   90.00
_cell.angle_gamma   90.00
#
_symmetry.space_group_name_H-M   'P 1'
#
loop_
_entity.id
_entity.type
_entity.pdbx_description
1 polymer ?
#
loop_
_entity_poly.entity_id
_entity_poly.type
_entity_poly.pdbx_seq_one_letter_code
_entity_poly.pdbx_strand_id
1 'polypeptide(L)'
;MISAGAILVISVLIVLLVLVIKRWKGRFIPLALGVLSYVVFGFMFSQLLMSVLSLIPNVDQSFTYNTNAYVVIYNILLAAGFGIARWFTAKMMTDRYNRTGDVLMAGTGLAIGDTVITYALSMFTFFVYAQAISANGLEKFISDMFNSGMAESDVITLYTSNVSQLIDSPAILWFLMAVSAVLDIALNIMLFMVVYGVVKKQVNYMYAYYAIIAQFVSNIMFQLYNCLLYTSDAA
;
A
#
# COMPACT_ATOMS: atom_id res chain seq x y z
N MET A 1 -3.12 5.92 -19.53
CA MET A 1 -2.18 5.05 -18.78
C MET A 1 -2.71 4.69 -17.40
N ILE A 2 -3.24 5.62 -16.58
CA ILE A 2 -3.81 5.33 -15.23
C ILE A 2 -4.88 4.24 -15.29
N SER A 3 -5.85 4.36 -16.20
CA SER A 3 -6.90 3.34 -16.38
C SER A 3 -6.36 1.97 -16.82
N ALA A 4 -5.35 1.96 -17.68
CA ALA A 4 -4.70 0.71 -18.10
C ALA A 4 -3.98 0.02 -16.93
N GLY A 5 -3.30 0.79 -16.08
CA GLY A 5 -2.67 0.28 -14.86
C GLY A 5 -3.68 -0.30 -13.86
N ALA A 6 -4.80 0.40 -13.64
CA ALA A 6 -5.86 -0.08 -12.77
C ALA A 6 -6.49 -1.40 -13.30
N ILE A 7 -6.75 -1.48 -14.60
CA ILE A 7 -7.26 -2.70 -15.24
C ILE A 7 -6.28 -3.87 -15.08
N LEU A 8 -4.98 -3.62 -15.24
CA LEU A 8 -3.94 -4.64 -15.03
C LEU A 8 -4.01 -5.22 -13.61
N VAL A 9 -3.98 -4.37 -12.59
CA VAL A 9 -3.99 -4.80 -11.19
C VAL A 9 -5.27 -5.56 -10.84
N ILE A 10 -6.44 -5.04 -11.24
CA ILE A 10 -7.73 -5.70 -11.02
C ILE A 10 -7.76 -7.07 -11.72
N SER A 11 -7.29 -7.15 -12.97
CA SER A 11 -7.25 -8.39 -13.72
C SER A 11 -6.38 -9.45 -13.05
N VAL A 12 -5.20 -9.05 -12.55
CA VAL A 12 -4.30 -9.94 -11.82
C VAL A 12 -4.96 -10.46 -10.54
N LEU A 13 -5.61 -9.59 -9.76
CA LEU A 13 -6.32 -10.00 -8.54
C LEU A 13 -7.46 -10.97 -8.83
N ILE A 14 -8.26 -10.71 -9.87
CA ILE A 14 -9.36 -11.61 -10.28
C ILE A 14 -8.81 -12.96 -10.71
N VAL A 15 -7.81 -12.99 -11.58
CA VAL A 15 -7.18 -14.24 -12.05
C VAL A 15 -6.61 -15.02 -10.88
N LEU A 16 -5.91 -14.38 -9.98
CA LEU A 16 -5.34 -14.98 -8.79
C LEU A 16 -6.44 -15.60 -7.89
N LEU A 17 -7.51 -14.87 -7.60
CA LEU A 17 -8.64 -15.37 -6.81
C LEU A 17 -9.28 -16.59 -7.48
N VAL A 18 -9.55 -16.53 -8.78
CA VAL A 18 -10.14 -17.63 -9.54
C VAL A 18 -9.22 -18.86 -9.52
N LEU A 19 -7.92 -18.67 -9.67
CA LEU A 19 -6.94 -19.76 -9.59
C LEU A 19 -6.91 -20.40 -8.21
N VAL A 20 -6.84 -19.59 -7.13
CA VAL A 20 -6.78 -20.11 -5.76
C VAL A 20 -8.08 -20.84 -5.40
N ILE A 21 -9.23 -20.34 -5.82
CA ILE A 21 -10.52 -21.02 -5.58
C ILE A 21 -10.64 -22.32 -6.39
N LYS A 22 -10.39 -22.27 -7.70
CA LYS A 22 -10.60 -23.43 -8.57
C LYS A 22 -9.52 -24.49 -8.44
N ARG A 23 -8.24 -24.11 -8.37
CA ARG A 23 -7.11 -25.04 -8.37
C ARG A 23 -6.78 -25.57 -6.98
N TRP A 24 -6.79 -24.70 -5.95
CA TRP A 24 -6.40 -25.07 -4.59
C TRP A 24 -7.56 -25.13 -3.61
N LYS A 25 -8.81 -24.93 -4.06
CA LYS A 25 -10.04 -25.02 -3.24
C LYS A 25 -9.97 -24.15 -1.97
N GLY A 26 -9.39 -22.95 -2.12
CA GLY A 26 -9.28 -21.99 -1.03
C GLY A 26 -10.65 -21.50 -0.56
N ARG A 27 -10.80 -21.32 0.73
CA ARG A 27 -12.05 -20.86 1.37
C ARG A 27 -12.05 -19.35 1.54
N PHE A 28 -13.25 -18.76 1.57
CA PHE A 28 -13.40 -17.29 1.64
C PHE A 28 -13.04 -16.71 3.01
N ILE A 29 -13.24 -17.44 4.12
CA ILE A 29 -12.95 -16.96 5.47
C ILE A 29 -11.47 -16.57 5.66
N PRO A 30 -10.46 -17.35 5.23
CA PRO A 30 -9.07 -16.94 5.26
C PRO A 30 -8.78 -15.65 4.49
N LEU A 31 -9.43 -15.43 3.35
CA LEU A 31 -9.32 -14.17 2.61
C LEU A 31 -9.79 -12.99 3.46
N ALA A 32 -10.99 -13.10 4.03
CA ALA A 32 -11.56 -12.05 4.88
C ALA A 32 -10.68 -11.76 6.11
N LEU A 33 -10.14 -12.82 6.74
CA LEU A 33 -9.17 -12.67 7.84
C LEU A 33 -7.92 -11.91 7.40
N GLY A 34 -7.37 -12.21 6.22
CA GLY A 34 -6.24 -11.49 5.67
C GLY A 34 -6.53 -10.01 5.46
N VAL A 35 -7.64 -9.67 4.79
CA VAL A 35 -8.05 -8.27 4.56
C VAL A 35 -8.23 -7.53 5.89
N LEU A 36 -8.99 -8.10 6.83
CA LEU A 36 -9.23 -7.48 8.13
C LEU A 36 -7.95 -7.29 8.94
N SER A 37 -7.07 -8.29 8.95
CA SER A 37 -5.79 -8.18 9.65
C SER A 37 -4.91 -7.08 9.07
N TYR A 38 -4.89 -6.91 7.75
CA TYR A 38 -4.19 -5.80 7.12
C TYR A 38 -4.78 -4.46 7.54
N VAL A 39 -6.10 -4.29 7.42
CA VAL A 39 -6.76 -3.02 7.78
C VAL A 39 -6.46 -2.63 9.23
N VAL A 40 -6.56 -3.58 10.16
CA VAL A 40 -6.37 -3.31 11.60
C VAL A 40 -4.90 -3.11 11.94
N PHE A 41 -4.03 -4.05 11.59
CA PHE A 41 -2.63 -4.06 12.03
C PHE A 41 -1.67 -3.44 11.01
N GLY A 42 -1.90 -3.61 9.72
CA GLY A 42 -1.08 -2.98 8.69
C GLY A 42 -1.33 -1.48 8.61
N PHE A 43 -2.58 -1.09 8.38
CA PHE A 43 -2.94 0.30 8.13
C PHE A 43 -3.27 1.09 9.40
N MET A 44 -4.36 0.73 10.12
CA MET A 44 -4.83 1.54 11.27
C MET A 44 -3.79 1.64 12.37
N PHE A 45 -3.11 0.55 12.71
CA PHE A 45 -2.08 0.54 13.74
C PHE A 45 -0.90 1.46 13.38
N SER A 46 -0.45 1.44 12.12
CA SER A 46 0.63 2.32 11.66
C SER A 46 0.24 3.79 11.70
N GLN A 47 -0.99 4.13 11.27
CA GLN A 47 -1.51 5.49 11.33
C GLN A 47 -1.66 5.98 12.77
N LEU A 48 -2.15 5.13 13.66
CA LEU A 48 -2.32 5.46 15.08
C LEU A 48 -0.96 5.73 15.74
N LEU A 49 0.05 4.89 15.48
CA LEU A 49 1.39 5.11 16.01
C LEU A 49 2.03 6.41 15.48
N MET A 50 1.85 6.72 14.19
CA MET A 50 2.32 8.00 13.64
C MET A 50 1.63 9.18 14.29
N SER A 51 0.31 9.11 14.50
CA SER A 51 -0.45 10.17 15.21
C SER A 51 0.02 10.34 16.66
N VAL A 52 0.35 9.26 17.35
CA VAL A 52 0.92 9.32 18.71
C VAL A 52 2.32 9.95 18.69
N LEU A 53 3.15 9.58 17.73
CA LEU A 53 4.50 10.16 17.59
C LEU A 53 4.45 11.67 17.30
N SER A 54 3.49 12.15 16.51
CA SER A 54 3.33 13.58 16.23
C SER A 54 2.91 14.40 17.46
N LEU A 55 2.38 13.77 18.51
CA LEU A 55 2.06 14.45 19.77
C LEU A 55 3.29 14.69 20.66
N ILE A 56 4.44 14.09 20.36
CA ILE A 56 5.66 14.25 21.13
C ILE A 56 6.32 15.59 20.75
N PRO A 57 6.58 16.49 21.71
CA PRO A 57 7.26 17.76 21.43
C PRO A 57 8.59 17.54 20.69
N ASN A 58 8.86 18.37 19.69
CA ASN A 58 10.03 18.33 18.78
C ASN A 58 10.02 17.20 17.72
N VAL A 59 9.20 16.16 17.85
CA VAL A 59 9.10 15.12 16.81
C VAL A 59 8.31 15.64 15.60
N ASP A 60 7.23 16.36 15.83
CA ASP A 60 6.45 17.00 14.77
C ASP A 60 7.29 18.00 13.97
N GLN A 61 8.10 18.83 14.65
CA GLN A 61 9.05 19.73 13.98
C GLN A 61 10.10 18.96 13.17
N SER A 62 10.64 17.86 13.72
CA SER A 62 11.59 17.01 13.00
C SER A 62 10.97 16.38 11.75
N PHE A 63 9.70 16.00 11.79
CA PHE A 63 9.01 15.45 10.63
C PHE A 63 8.70 16.52 9.58
N THR A 64 8.38 17.73 9.98
CA THR A 64 8.14 18.85 9.07
C THR A 64 9.44 19.28 8.36
N TYR A 65 10.58 19.30 9.09
CA TYR A 65 11.87 19.72 8.54
C TYR A 65 12.67 18.56 7.89
N ASN A 66 12.37 17.31 8.22
CA ASN A 66 13.10 16.15 7.72
C ASN A 66 12.15 15.09 7.17
N THR A 67 11.65 15.33 5.98
CA THR A 67 10.76 14.40 5.26
C THR A 67 11.36 12.99 5.12
N ASN A 68 12.67 12.86 5.00
CA ASN A 68 13.33 11.55 4.91
C ASN A 68 13.20 10.75 6.21
N ALA A 69 13.35 11.41 7.37
CA ALA A 69 13.16 10.75 8.67
C ALA A 69 11.71 10.28 8.85
N TYR A 70 10.74 11.11 8.48
CA TYR A 70 9.32 10.73 8.47
C TYR A 70 9.09 9.47 7.62
N VAL A 71 9.58 9.48 6.39
CA VAL A 71 9.45 8.36 5.44
C VAL A 71 10.04 7.08 6.01
N VAL A 72 11.24 7.13 6.57
CA VAL A 72 11.90 5.94 7.16
C VAL A 72 11.10 5.40 8.34
N ILE A 73 10.70 6.26 9.28
CA ILE A 73 9.95 5.84 10.48
C ILE A 73 8.58 5.27 10.08
N TYR A 74 7.87 5.93 9.17
CA TYR A 74 6.59 5.43 8.68
C TYR A 74 6.72 4.03 8.07
N ASN A 75 7.75 3.79 7.25
CA ASN A 75 7.97 2.48 6.63
C ASN A 75 8.39 1.40 7.63
N ILE A 76 9.12 1.76 8.68
CA ILE A 76 9.42 0.82 9.78
C ILE A 76 8.13 0.39 10.47
N LEU A 77 7.27 1.36 10.83
CA LEU A 77 6.00 1.09 11.49
C LEU A 77 5.05 0.29 10.59
N LEU A 78 4.99 0.62 9.32
CA LEU A 78 4.18 -0.10 8.34
C LEU A 78 4.66 -1.55 8.19
N ALA A 79 5.97 -1.77 8.05
CA ALA A 79 6.55 -3.12 7.94
C ALA A 79 6.32 -3.94 9.23
N ALA A 80 6.43 -3.33 10.40
CA ALA A 80 6.10 -3.97 11.67
C ALA A 80 4.61 -4.32 11.75
N GLY A 81 3.72 -3.41 11.35
CA GLY A 81 2.27 -3.64 11.25
C GLY A 81 1.93 -4.81 10.32
N PHE A 82 2.57 -4.90 9.17
CA PHE A 82 2.46 -6.06 8.26
C PHE A 82 2.93 -7.36 8.92
N GLY A 83 4.03 -7.31 9.67
CA GLY A 83 4.54 -8.45 10.42
C GLY A 83 3.51 -8.96 11.43
N ILE A 84 2.91 -8.05 12.19
CA ILE A 84 1.84 -8.36 13.16
C ILE A 84 0.60 -8.90 12.45
N ALA A 85 0.17 -8.27 11.37
CA ALA A 85 -0.99 -8.71 10.58
C ALA A 85 -0.81 -10.15 10.07
N ARG A 86 0.37 -10.46 9.49
CA ARG A 86 0.70 -11.81 9.01
C ARG A 86 0.74 -12.83 10.14
N TRP A 87 1.38 -12.49 11.25
CA TRP A 87 1.47 -13.36 12.42
C TRP A 87 0.09 -13.67 13.01
N PHE A 88 -0.72 -12.63 13.21
CA PHE A 88 -2.08 -12.77 13.73
C PHE A 88 -2.95 -13.63 12.81
N THR A 89 -2.97 -13.34 11.52
CA THR A 89 -3.71 -14.14 10.52
C THR A 89 -3.27 -15.60 10.55
N ALA A 90 -1.95 -15.86 10.53
CA ALA A 90 -1.40 -17.21 10.56
C ALA A 90 -1.79 -17.96 11.82
N LYS A 91 -1.80 -17.29 12.99
CA LYS A 91 -2.18 -17.88 14.26
C LYS A 91 -3.67 -18.22 14.30
N MET A 92 -4.53 -17.34 13.80
CA MET A 92 -5.98 -17.58 13.73
C MET A 92 -6.34 -18.74 12.79
N MET A 93 -5.50 -19.02 11.79
CA MET A 93 -5.72 -20.08 10.81
C MET A 93 -5.22 -21.47 11.24
N THR A 94 -4.34 -21.57 12.24
CA THR A 94 -3.63 -22.84 12.52
C THR A 94 -4.55 -24.02 12.86
N ASP A 95 -5.70 -23.80 13.46
CA ASP A 95 -6.55 -24.86 13.96
C ASP A 95 -7.63 -25.32 12.96
N ARG A 96 -8.07 -24.43 12.08
CA ARG A 96 -9.18 -24.68 11.16
C ARG A 96 -8.82 -24.69 9.68
N TYR A 97 -7.80 -23.91 9.29
CA TYR A 97 -7.52 -23.57 7.90
C TYR A 97 -6.07 -23.91 7.55
N ASN A 98 -5.77 -25.19 7.35
CA ASN A 98 -4.40 -25.69 7.12
C ASN A 98 -4.12 -26.16 5.69
N ARG A 99 -5.10 -26.02 4.77
CA ARG A 99 -4.91 -26.38 3.37
C ARG A 99 -4.09 -25.31 2.66
N THR A 100 -3.27 -25.70 1.70
CA THR A 100 -2.49 -24.76 0.88
C THR A 100 -3.35 -23.66 0.25
N GLY A 101 -4.58 -24.02 -0.19
CA GLY A 101 -5.52 -23.05 -0.74
C GLY A 101 -5.98 -22.00 0.28
N ASP A 102 -6.17 -22.38 1.54
CA ASP A 102 -6.54 -21.44 2.59
C ASP A 102 -5.40 -20.48 2.94
N VAL A 103 -4.16 -20.98 2.95
CA VAL A 103 -2.96 -20.17 3.18
C VAL A 103 -2.79 -19.15 2.04
N LEU A 104 -2.93 -19.60 0.79
CA LEU A 104 -2.90 -18.70 -0.36
C LEU A 104 -4.03 -17.65 -0.30
N MET A 105 -5.26 -18.04 0.08
CA MET A 105 -6.37 -17.10 0.23
C MET A 105 -6.10 -16.05 1.30
N ALA A 106 -5.51 -16.40 2.43
CA ALA A 106 -5.18 -15.44 3.47
C ALA A 106 -4.08 -14.47 3.03
N GLY A 107 -3.03 -14.97 2.37
CA GLY A 107 -1.99 -14.13 1.76
C GLY A 107 -2.56 -13.19 0.69
N THR A 108 -3.47 -13.70 -0.15
CA THR A 108 -4.21 -12.89 -1.13
C THR A 108 -5.08 -11.84 -0.44
N GLY A 109 -5.71 -12.17 0.71
CA GLY A 109 -6.49 -11.21 1.50
C GLY A 109 -5.64 -10.06 2.02
N LEU A 110 -4.46 -10.34 2.58
CA LEU A 110 -3.49 -9.31 3.00
C LEU A 110 -3.08 -8.43 1.81
N ALA A 111 -2.77 -9.03 0.66
CA ALA A 111 -2.41 -8.32 -0.55
C ALA A 111 -3.55 -7.44 -1.09
N ILE A 112 -4.80 -7.91 -1.08
CA ILE A 112 -5.97 -7.12 -1.47
C ILE A 112 -6.14 -5.91 -0.54
N GLY A 113 -6.05 -6.12 0.79
CA GLY A 113 -6.16 -5.03 1.75
C GLY A 113 -5.13 -3.93 1.47
N ASP A 114 -3.88 -4.32 1.27
CA ASP A 114 -2.79 -3.43 0.93
C ASP A 114 -3.02 -2.72 -0.41
N THR A 115 -3.24 -3.47 -1.49
CA THR A 115 -3.43 -2.92 -2.83
C THR A 115 -4.62 -1.97 -2.92
N VAL A 116 -5.72 -2.25 -2.21
CA VAL A 116 -6.90 -1.37 -2.20
C VAL A 116 -6.59 -0.05 -1.49
N ILE A 117 -5.92 -0.07 -0.35
CA ILE A 117 -5.67 1.13 0.44
C ILE A 117 -4.52 1.95 -0.16
N THR A 118 -3.41 1.31 -0.55
CA THR A 118 -2.22 2.03 -0.99
C THR A 118 -2.25 2.40 -2.46
N TYR A 119 -2.78 1.52 -3.31
CA TYR A 119 -2.76 1.71 -4.77
C TYR A 119 -4.13 2.14 -5.32
N ALA A 120 -5.21 1.39 -5.03
CA ALA A 120 -6.49 1.61 -5.71
C ALA A 120 -7.11 2.95 -5.34
N LEU A 121 -7.07 3.36 -4.06
CA LEU A 121 -7.59 4.66 -3.63
C LEU A 121 -6.79 5.81 -4.26
N SER A 122 -5.46 5.73 -4.28
CA SER A 122 -4.61 6.74 -4.92
C SER A 122 -4.88 6.84 -6.42
N MET A 123 -4.93 5.70 -7.12
CA MET A 123 -5.23 5.69 -8.56
C MET A 123 -6.63 6.21 -8.89
N PHE A 124 -7.61 5.92 -8.04
CA PHE A 124 -8.96 6.48 -8.19
C PHE A 124 -8.95 8.00 -8.04
N THR A 125 -8.26 8.53 -7.05
CA THR A 125 -8.11 9.98 -6.84
C THR A 125 -7.46 10.64 -8.06
N PHE A 126 -6.34 10.11 -8.54
CA PHE A 126 -5.68 10.63 -9.74
C PHE A 126 -6.55 10.52 -10.99
N PHE A 127 -7.33 9.45 -11.12
CA PHE A 127 -8.28 9.31 -12.23
C PHE A 127 -9.36 10.39 -12.20
N VAL A 128 -9.95 10.66 -11.03
CA VAL A 128 -10.97 11.72 -10.88
C VAL A 128 -10.39 13.09 -11.20
N TYR A 129 -9.19 13.40 -10.70
CA TYR A 129 -8.51 14.67 -11.01
C TYR A 129 -8.17 14.80 -12.49
N ALA A 130 -7.65 13.74 -13.11
CA ALA A 130 -7.37 13.72 -14.54
C ALA A 130 -8.62 14.00 -15.39
N GLN A 131 -9.76 13.38 -15.02
CA GLN A 131 -11.04 13.62 -15.70
C GLN A 131 -11.52 15.07 -15.52
N ALA A 132 -11.47 15.61 -14.31
CA ALA A 132 -11.91 16.96 -14.01
C ALA A 132 -11.05 18.01 -14.74
N ILE A 133 -9.73 17.84 -14.74
CA ILE A 133 -8.79 18.72 -15.44
C ILE A 133 -8.96 18.61 -16.96
N SER A 134 -9.14 17.40 -17.49
CA SER A 134 -9.34 17.19 -18.93
C SER A 134 -10.66 17.80 -19.43
N ALA A 135 -11.72 17.78 -18.62
CA ALA A 135 -13.03 18.30 -19.01
C ALA A 135 -13.14 19.83 -18.90
N ASN A 136 -12.54 20.43 -17.87
CA ASN A 136 -12.77 21.82 -17.51
C ASN A 136 -11.51 22.72 -17.60
N GLY A 137 -10.34 22.14 -17.75
CA GLY A 137 -9.06 22.83 -17.63
C GLY A 137 -8.59 22.98 -16.18
N LEU A 138 -7.27 23.17 -16.01
CA LEU A 138 -6.62 23.24 -14.70
C LEU A 138 -7.08 24.48 -13.90
N GLU A 139 -7.17 25.62 -14.55
CA GLU A 139 -7.58 26.89 -13.89
C GLU A 139 -8.97 26.78 -13.28
N LYS A 140 -9.92 26.22 -14.04
CA LYS A 140 -11.28 26.02 -13.55
C LYS A 140 -11.34 25.00 -12.42
N PHE A 141 -10.57 23.91 -12.52
CA PHE A 141 -10.48 22.90 -11.47
C PHE A 141 -10.00 23.51 -10.13
N ILE A 142 -8.96 24.36 -10.16
CA ILE A 142 -8.45 25.07 -8.98
C ILE A 142 -9.50 26.10 -8.48
N SER A 143 -10.11 26.86 -9.37
CA SER A 143 -11.17 27.83 -9.03
C SER A 143 -12.36 27.16 -8.34
N ASP A 144 -12.78 26.00 -8.83
CA ASP A 144 -13.89 25.23 -8.23
C ASP A 144 -13.56 24.74 -6.82
N MET A 145 -12.28 24.40 -6.53
CA MET A 145 -11.82 24.06 -5.18
C MET A 145 -11.93 25.26 -4.23
N PHE A 146 -11.48 26.43 -4.63
CA PHE A 146 -11.65 27.66 -3.83
C PHE A 146 -13.12 27.98 -3.60
N ASN A 147 -13.95 27.84 -4.63
CA ASN A 147 -15.39 28.08 -4.54
C ASN A 147 -16.13 27.07 -3.65
N SER A 148 -15.58 25.87 -3.47
CA SER A 148 -16.12 24.86 -2.55
C SER A 148 -15.86 25.16 -1.07
N GLY A 149 -15.16 26.25 -0.76
CA GLY A 149 -14.82 26.67 0.61
C GLY A 149 -13.57 25.98 1.18
N MET A 150 -12.75 25.35 0.35
CA MET A 150 -11.49 24.79 0.75
C MET A 150 -10.50 25.91 1.15
N ALA A 151 -9.77 25.76 2.25
CA ALA A 151 -8.77 26.74 2.66
C ALA A 151 -7.64 26.82 1.61
N GLU A 152 -7.07 28.01 1.43
CA GLU A 152 -5.99 28.24 0.47
C GLU A 152 -4.79 27.31 0.71
N SER A 153 -4.41 27.09 1.98
CA SER A 153 -3.36 26.14 2.36
C SER A 153 -3.63 24.72 1.90
N ASP A 154 -4.89 24.29 1.96
CA ASP A 154 -5.29 22.93 1.56
C ASP A 154 -5.28 22.78 0.04
N VAL A 155 -5.71 23.82 -0.70
CA VAL A 155 -5.63 23.85 -2.16
C VAL A 155 -4.18 23.81 -2.63
N ILE A 156 -3.29 24.59 -2.01
CA ILE A 156 -1.85 24.59 -2.32
C ILE A 156 -1.25 23.21 -2.04
N THR A 157 -1.56 22.62 -0.89
CA THR A 157 -1.08 21.29 -0.50
C THR A 157 -1.56 20.23 -1.49
N LEU A 158 -2.83 20.26 -1.87
CA LEU A 158 -3.40 19.32 -2.82
C LEU A 158 -2.81 19.50 -4.22
N TYR A 159 -2.58 20.75 -4.65
CA TYR A 159 -1.92 21.02 -5.92
C TYR A 159 -0.49 20.46 -5.92
N THR A 160 0.32 20.78 -4.93
CA THR A 160 1.72 20.37 -4.86
C THR A 160 1.91 18.87 -4.66
N SER A 161 1.02 18.21 -3.92
CA SER A 161 1.15 16.76 -3.64
C SER A 161 0.56 15.85 -4.70
N ASN A 162 -0.55 16.26 -5.33
CA ASN A 162 -1.31 15.38 -6.22
C ASN A 162 -1.41 15.90 -7.66
N VAL A 163 -1.77 17.17 -7.84
CA VAL A 163 -2.05 17.71 -9.17
C VAL A 163 -0.76 17.90 -9.97
N SER A 164 0.29 18.45 -9.36
CA SER A 164 1.60 18.58 -10.01
C SER A 164 2.15 17.21 -10.40
N GLN A 165 2.07 16.23 -9.49
CA GLN A 165 2.47 14.85 -9.79
C GLN A 165 1.70 14.28 -10.99
N LEU A 166 0.40 14.55 -11.10
CA LEU A 166 -0.40 14.08 -12.21
C LEU A 166 0.01 14.70 -13.56
N ILE A 167 0.37 16.00 -13.55
CA ILE A 167 0.71 16.76 -14.77
C ILE A 167 2.15 16.50 -15.19
N ASP A 168 3.08 16.51 -14.24
CA ASP A 168 4.52 16.48 -14.50
C ASP A 168 5.06 15.05 -14.69
N SER A 169 4.34 14.03 -14.19
CA SER A 169 4.81 12.66 -14.30
C SER A 169 4.66 12.07 -15.70
N PRO A 170 5.71 11.46 -16.25
CA PRO A 170 5.63 10.78 -17.54
C PRO A 170 4.61 9.63 -17.50
N ALA A 171 3.91 9.41 -18.60
CA ALA A 171 2.85 8.40 -18.70
C ALA A 171 3.31 6.97 -18.34
N ILE A 172 4.60 6.66 -18.57
CA ILE A 172 5.20 5.36 -18.24
C ILE A 172 5.23 5.10 -16.73
N LEU A 173 5.34 6.16 -15.91
CA LEU A 173 5.38 6.02 -14.46
C LEU A 173 4.12 5.37 -13.91
N TRP A 174 2.94 5.75 -14.43
CA TRP A 174 1.66 5.17 -14.05
C TRP A 174 1.55 3.68 -14.36
N PHE A 175 2.19 3.24 -15.45
CA PHE A 175 2.28 1.82 -15.76
C PHE A 175 3.25 1.09 -14.83
N LEU A 176 4.39 1.69 -14.51
CA LEU A 176 5.37 1.11 -13.57
C LEU A 176 4.79 0.99 -12.16
N MET A 177 3.97 1.95 -11.71
CA MET A 177 3.24 1.85 -10.44
C MET A 177 2.28 0.65 -10.42
N ALA A 178 1.63 0.35 -11.54
CA ALA A 178 0.77 -0.83 -11.65
C ALA A 178 1.58 -2.14 -11.60
N VAL A 179 2.73 -2.19 -12.27
CA VAL A 179 3.65 -3.33 -12.20
C VAL A 179 4.17 -3.52 -10.77
N SER A 180 4.54 -2.44 -10.08
CA SER A 180 4.93 -2.48 -8.67
C SER A 180 3.83 -3.06 -7.79
N ALA A 181 2.57 -2.62 -7.96
CA ALA A 181 1.44 -3.16 -7.20
C ALA A 181 1.25 -4.68 -7.43
N VAL A 182 1.48 -5.17 -8.66
CA VAL A 182 1.43 -6.61 -8.96
C VAL A 182 2.57 -7.36 -8.26
N LEU A 183 3.77 -6.79 -8.21
CA LEU A 183 4.90 -7.38 -7.48
C LEU A 183 4.65 -7.39 -5.97
N ASP A 184 4.04 -6.34 -5.42
CA ASP A 184 3.66 -6.27 -4.00
C ASP A 184 2.60 -7.31 -3.65
N ILE A 185 1.64 -7.60 -4.53
CA ILE A 185 0.68 -8.70 -4.34
C ILE A 185 1.43 -10.03 -4.19
N ALA A 186 2.37 -10.32 -5.09
CA ALA A 186 3.15 -11.54 -5.05
C ALA A 186 4.02 -11.62 -3.78
N LEU A 187 4.68 -10.53 -3.42
CA LEU A 187 5.50 -10.40 -2.23
C LEU A 187 4.68 -10.66 -0.96
N ASN A 188 3.52 -10.02 -0.82
CA ASN A 188 2.63 -10.20 0.33
C ASN A 188 2.22 -11.66 0.54
N ILE A 189 1.87 -12.36 -0.56
CA ILE A 189 1.52 -13.78 -0.50
C ILE A 189 2.72 -14.62 -0.07
N MET A 190 3.90 -14.40 -0.66
CA MET A 190 5.12 -15.15 -0.33
C MET A 190 5.54 -14.93 1.13
N LEU A 191 5.56 -13.69 1.59
CA LEU A 191 5.93 -13.37 2.97
C LEU A 191 4.92 -13.94 3.98
N PHE A 192 3.62 -13.95 3.62
CA PHE A 192 2.62 -14.61 4.45
C PHE A 192 2.86 -16.12 4.55
N MET A 193 3.18 -16.80 3.45
CA MET A 193 3.50 -18.23 3.46
C MET A 193 4.69 -18.54 4.36
N VAL A 194 5.73 -17.72 4.35
CA VAL A 194 6.91 -17.83 5.22
C VAL A 194 6.50 -17.70 6.69
N VAL A 195 5.74 -16.65 7.05
CA VAL A 195 5.27 -16.44 8.42
C VAL A 195 4.35 -17.56 8.89
N TYR A 196 3.48 -18.05 8.02
CA TYR A 196 2.63 -19.21 8.30
C TYR A 196 3.47 -20.46 8.62
N GLY A 197 4.51 -20.72 7.83
CA GLY A 197 5.46 -21.81 8.08
C GLY A 197 6.17 -21.69 9.45
N VAL A 198 6.52 -20.47 9.86
CA VAL A 198 7.07 -20.19 11.22
C VAL A 198 6.04 -20.51 12.31
N VAL A 199 4.80 -20.06 12.17
CA VAL A 199 3.71 -20.32 13.14
C VAL A 199 3.42 -21.82 13.25
N LYS A 200 3.51 -22.56 12.15
CA LYS A 200 3.40 -24.04 12.11
C LYS A 200 4.65 -24.76 12.59
N LYS A 201 5.68 -24.05 13.03
CA LYS A 201 6.98 -24.63 13.44
C LYS A 201 7.68 -25.47 12.35
N GLN A 202 7.39 -25.23 11.10
CA GLN A 202 8.03 -25.88 9.95
C GLN A 202 9.33 -25.19 9.55
N VAL A 203 9.45 -23.88 9.92
CA VAL A 203 10.58 -23.02 9.57
C VAL A 203 11.05 -22.29 10.84
N ASN A 204 12.33 -21.93 10.87
CA ASN A 204 12.91 -21.20 12.00
C ASN A 204 12.23 -19.84 12.19
N TYR A 205 12.03 -19.43 13.47
CA TYR A 205 11.41 -18.14 13.81
C TYR A 205 12.12 -16.92 13.22
N MET A 206 13.42 -17.00 12.93
CA MET A 206 14.21 -15.94 12.29
C MET A 206 13.62 -15.50 10.93
N TYR A 207 12.95 -16.41 10.22
CA TYR A 207 12.33 -16.07 8.94
C TYR A 207 11.14 -15.09 9.07
N ALA A 208 10.51 -15.01 10.25
CA ALA A 208 9.51 -13.98 10.51
C ALA A 208 10.13 -12.56 10.54
N TYR A 209 11.31 -12.41 11.13
CA TYR A 209 12.07 -11.16 11.10
C TYR A 209 12.53 -10.81 9.69
N TYR A 210 13.02 -11.78 8.92
CA TYR A 210 13.39 -11.55 7.52
C TYR A 210 12.18 -11.13 6.67
N ALA A 211 10.99 -11.63 6.96
CA ALA A 211 9.78 -11.19 6.28
C ALA A 211 9.45 -9.71 6.58
N ILE A 212 9.68 -9.23 7.81
CA ILE A 212 9.50 -7.81 8.17
C ILE A 212 10.56 -6.95 7.47
N ILE A 213 11.83 -7.39 7.49
CA ILE A 213 12.92 -6.67 6.81
C ILE A 213 12.68 -6.60 5.30
N ALA A 214 12.26 -7.69 4.68
CA ALA A 214 11.96 -7.72 3.25
C ALA A 214 10.82 -6.75 2.89
N GLN A 215 9.77 -6.68 3.71
CA GLN A 215 8.69 -5.70 3.53
C GLN A 215 9.21 -4.26 3.65
N PHE A 216 10.02 -3.98 4.68
CA PHE A 216 10.61 -2.67 4.87
C PHE A 216 11.48 -2.24 3.67
N VAL A 217 12.33 -3.15 3.18
CA VAL A 217 13.19 -2.88 2.02
C VAL A 217 12.35 -2.62 0.76
N SER A 218 11.30 -3.42 0.52
CA SER A 218 10.40 -3.21 -0.61
C SER A 218 9.73 -1.83 -0.56
N ASN A 219 9.19 -1.46 0.59
CA ASN A 219 8.51 -0.18 0.77
C ASN A 219 9.46 1.02 0.58
N ILE A 220 10.66 0.96 1.15
CA ILE A 220 11.67 2.05 1.03
C ILE A 220 12.18 2.17 -0.40
N MET A 221 12.47 1.07 -1.08
CA MET A 221 12.97 1.11 -2.46
C MET A 221 12.01 1.85 -3.38
N PHE A 222 10.72 1.62 -3.24
CA PHE A 222 9.71 2.32 -4.02
C PHE A 222 9.69 3.83 -3.75
N GLN A 223 9.82 4.23 -2.49
CA GLN A 223 9.81 5.65 -2.11
C GLN A 223 11.12 6.36 -2.49
N LEU A 224 12.27 5.71 -2.34
CA LEU A 224 13.56 6.25 -2.79
C LEU A 224 13.57 6.44 -4.30
N TYR A 225 13.00 5.53 -5.06
CA TYR A 225 12.86 5.68 -6.51
C TYR A 225 12.04 6.92 -6.88
N ASN A 226 10.93 7.16 -6.20
CA ASN A 226 10.12 8.35 -6.40
C ASN A 226 10.91 9.63 -6.03
N CYS A 227 11.63 9.64 -4.91
CA CYS A 227 12.46 10.79 -4.52
C CYS A 227 13.57 11.09 -5.53
N LEU A 228 14.24 10.07 -6.07
CA LEU A 228 15.32 10.24 -7.05
C LEU A 228 14.81 10.79 -8.39
N LEU A 229 13.62 10.41 -8.82
CA LEU A 229 13.01 10.95 -10.04
C LEU A 229 12.72 12.45 -9.92
N TYR A 230 12.26 12.91 -8.73
CA TYR A 230 11.96 14.33 -8.51
C TYR A 230 13.20 15.21 -8.31
N THR A 231 14.35 14.64 -7.90
CA THR A 231 15.59 15.40 -7.72
C THR A 231 16.40 15.52 -9.00
N SER A 232 16.21 14.64 -9.98
CA SER A 232 16.94 14.72 -11.25
C SER A 232 16.40 15.79 -12.20
N ASP A 233 15.16 16.21 -12.05
CA ASP A 233 14.54 17.27 -12.86
C ASP A 233 14.77 18.68 -12.29
N ALA A 234 15.40 18.79 -11.10
CA ALA A 234 15.73 20.06 -10.45
C ALA A 234 17.23 20.48 -10.64
N ALA A 235 18.01 19.69 -11.37
CA ALA A 235 19.41 19.97 -11.71
C ALA A 235 19.56 20.27 -13.19
#